data_6c4cb44c5ca32ae8e7f2d5d1327aecb2
#
_entry.id   6c4cb44c5ca32ae8e7f2d5d1327aecb2
#
_cell.length_a   1.000
_cell.length_b   1.000
_cell.length_c   1.000
_cell.angle_alpha   90.00
_cell.angle_beta   90.00
_cell.angle_gamma   90.00
#
_symmetry.space_group_name_H-M   'P 1'
#
loop_
_entity.id
_entity.type
_entity.pdbx_description
1 polymer ?
#
loop_
_entity_poly.entity_id
_entity_poly.type
_entity_poly.pdbx_seq_one_letter_code
_entity_poly.pdbx_strand_id
1 'polypeptide(L)'
;MSTEPPTSRAQTHEPTGLLERIFAEQQAPLTRYTARLLGDPDRARDVVQDAFVKFLAQPGAAVDGHAVEWLFTVCRNRAFDVLRKEQRMRRFEEGEMERAPAADSRPGHALEAAEAHASVLRLIDRLPANQQEVVRLKFQNGFSYKEIARITELSVTNVGFLIHTAVTRLRREFAAERP
;
A
#
# COMPACT_ATOMS: atom_id res chain seq x y z
N MET A 1 51.34 -14.34 -33.22
CA MET A 1 50.36 -15.04 -32.31
C MET A 1 49.91 -14.01 -31.33
N SER A 2 48.81 -13.33 -31.65
CA SER A 2 48.23 -12.25 -30.83
C SER A 2 46.98 -12.81 -30.14
N THR A 3 47.01 -12.88 -28.81
CA THR A 3 45.93 -13.33 -27.97
C THR A 3 45.14 -12.08 -27.55
N GLU A 4 43.93 -11.91 -28.07
CA GLU A 4 42.97 -10.94 -27.56
C GLU A 4 42.42 -11.44 -26.22
N PRO A 5 42.22 -10.56 -25.21
CA PRO A 5 41.50 -10.90 -23.98
C PRO A 5 40.00 -10.90 -24.21
N PRO A 6 39.23 -11.76 -23.49
CA PRO A 6 37.77 -11.81 -23.63
C PRO A 6 37.15 -10.55 -23.02
N THR A 7 36.38 -9.86 -23.84
CA THR A 7 35.55 -8.72 -23.49
C THR A 7 34.50 -9.17 -22.47
N SER A 8 34.68 -8.78 -21.23
CA SER A 8 33.67 -8.90 -20.17
C SER A 8 32.45 -8.12 -20.61
N ARG A 9 31.38 -8.83 -21.01
CA ARG A 9 30.05 -8.26 -21.18
C ARG A 9 29.58 -7.76 -19.82
N ALA A 10 29.76 -6.48 -19.58
CA ALA A 10 29.00 -5.78 -18.56
C ALA A 10 27.50 -6.01 -18.84
N GLN A 11 26.84 -6.73 -17.94
CA GLN A 11 25.39 -6.85 -17.95
C GLN A 11 24.84 -5.44 -17.63
N THR A 12 24.60 -4.65 -18.67
CA THR A 12 23.74 -3.50 -18.60
C THR A 12 22.34 -4.03 -18.27
N HIS A 13 21.96 -3.94 -17.00
CA HIS A 13 20.57 -4.11 -16.61
C HIS A 13 19.77 -3.06 -17.40
N GLU A 14 19.08 -3.50 -18.44
CA GLU A 14 18.21 -2.63 -19.22
C GLU A 14 17.14 -2.04 -18.28
N PRO A 15 17.00 -0.72 -18.22
CA PRO A 15 16.02 -0.06 -17.35
C PRO A 15 14.58 -0.53 -17.64
N THR A 16 14.29 -0.97 -18.86
CA THR A 16 13.00 -1.52 -19.28
C THR A 16 12.63 -2.78 -18.52
N GLY A 17 13.54 -3.75 -18.35
CA GLY A 17 13.24 -5.01 -17.64
C GLY A 17 13.03 -4.81 -16.13
N LEU A 18 13.66 -3.80 -15.51
CA LEU A 18 13.41 -3.46 -14.11
C LEU A 18 12.01 -2.85 -13.93
N LEU A 19 11.62 -1.95 -14.82
CA LEU A 19 10.31 -1.31 -14.81
C LEU A 19 9.17 -2.30 -15.02
N GLU A 20 9.31 -3.22 -16.00
CA GLU A 20 8.34 -4.27 -16.26
C GLU A 20 8.15 -5.20 -15.04
N ARG A 21 9.26 -5.55 -14.39
CA ARG A 21 9.22 -6.36 -13.17
C ARG A 21 8.53 -5.64 -12.02
N ILE A 22 8.88 -4.37 -11.76
CA ILE A 22 8.23 -3.55 -10.73
C ILE A 22 6.72 -3.44 -11.03
N PHE A 23 6.35 -3.21 -12.28
CA PHE A 23 4.95 -3.13 -12.68
C PHE A 23 4.23 -4.45 -12.39
N ALA A 24 4.76 -5.58 -12.88
CA ALA A 24 4.17 -6.90 -12.70
C ALA A 24 4.00 -7.29 -11.21
N GLU A 25 5.01 -6.99 -10.39
CA GLU A 25 5.03 -7.35 -8.97
C GLU A 25 4.19 -6.39 -8.11
N GLN A 26 4.13 -5.10 -8.45
CA GLN A 26 3.56 -4.08 -7.56
C GLN A 26 2.16 -3.61 -7.96
N GLN A 27 1.69 -3.87 -9.18
CA GLN A 27 0.35 -3.44 -9.60
C GLN A 27 -0.76 -3.93 -8.66
N ALA A 28 -0.79 -5.22 -8.33
CA ALA A 28 -1.81 -5.80 -7.48
C ALA A 28 -1.70 -5.34 -6.01
N PRO A 29 -0.51 -5.33 -5.35
CA PRO A 29 -0.34 -4.74 -4.03
C PRO A 29 -0.77 -3.27 -3.94
N LEU A 30 -0.35 -2.42 -4.89
CA LEU A 30 -0.70 -1.01 -4.95
C LEU A 30 -2.21 -0.81 -5.11
N THR A 31 -2.84 -1.57 -6.02
CA THR A 31 -4.30 -1.48 -6.24
C THR A 31 -5.05 -1.87 -4.97
N ARG A 32 -4.67 -2.94 -4.28
CA ARG A 32 -5.30 -3.33 -3.01
C ARG A 32 -5.13 -2.27 -1.92
N TYR A 33 -3.94 -1.71 -1.79
CA TYR A 33 -3.65 -0.66 -0.82
C TYR A 33 -4.50 0.59 -1.11
N THR A 34 -4.49 1.07 -2.36
CA THR A 34 -5.21 2.28 -2.77
C THR A 34 -6.73 2.10 -2.69
N ALA A 35 -7.25 0.92 -3.06
CA ALA A 35 -8.67 0.60 -2.95
C ALA A 35 -9.18 0.65 -1.51
N ARG A 36 -8.35 0.28 -0.54
CA ARG A 36 -8.71 0.40 0.88
C ARG A 36 -8.76 1.84 1.37
N LEU A 37 -7.92 2.72 0.81
CA LEU A 37 -7.95 4.14 1.14
C LEU A 37 -9.17 4.83 0.52
N LEU A 38 -9.52 4.51 -0.73
CA LEU A 38 -10.59 5.15 -1.50
C LEU A 38 -11.97 4.53 -1.26
N GLY A 39 -12.04 3.26 -0.83
CA GLY A 39 -13.29 2.50 -0.78
C GLY A 39 -13.82 2.09 -2.16
N ASP A 40 -13.05 2.31 -3.24
CA ASP A 40 -13.45 2.10 -4.63
C ASP A 40 -12.30 1.46 -5.44
N PRO A 41 -12.48 0.21 -5.92
CA PRO A 41 -11.43 -0.50 -6.67
C PRO A 41 -11.15 0.07 -8.06
N ASP A 42 -12.14 0.65 -8.73
CA ASP A 42 -11.97 1.17 -10.09
C ASP A 42 -11.16 2.46 -10.05
N ARG A 43 -11.51 3.36 -9.13
CA ARG A 43 -10.71 4.57 -8.86
C ARG A 43 -9.29 4.26 -8.40
N ALA A 44 -9.13 3.20 -7.63
CA ALA A 44 -7.80 2.76 -7.20
C ALA A 44 -6.93 2.34 -8.38
N ARG A 45 -7.51 1.68 -9.40
CA ARG A 45 -6.78 1.32 -10.63
C ARG A 45 -6.32 2.57 -11.37
N ASP A 46 -7.17 3.58 -11.50
CA ASP A 46 -6.82 4.83 -12.16
C ASP A 46 -5.67 5.54 -11.44
N VAL A 47 -5.74 5.63 -10.10
CA VAL A 47 -4.67 6.23 -9.29
C VAL A 47 -3.35 5.47 -9.45
N VAL A 48 -3.40 4.13 -9.49
CA VAL A 48 -2.20 3.31 -9.67
C VAL A 48 -1.62 3.47 -11.07
N GLN A 49 -2.45 3.53 -12.11
CA GLN A 49 -2.00 3.80 -13.49
C GLN A 49 -1.32 5.16 -13.58
N ASP A 50 -1.94 6.22 -13.03
CA ASP A 50 -1.35 7.56 -12.97
C ASP A 50 0.01 7.57 -12.24
N ALA A 51 0.14 6.78 -11.16
CA ALA A 51 1.40 6.66 -10.42
C ALA A 51 2.50 6.01 -11.26
N PHE A 52 2.17 4.94 -12.01
CA PHE A 52 3.13 4.31 -12.93
C PHE A 52 3.51 5.23 -14.10
N VAL A 53 2.57 5.98 -14.68
CA VAL A 53 2.88 6.97 -15.71
C VAL A 53 3.85 8.03 -15.19
N LYS A 54 3.64 8.54 -13.97
CA LYS A 54 4.57 9.47 -13.32
C LYS A 54 5.92 8.83 -13.05
N PHE A 55 5.96 7.57 -12.66
CA PHE A 55 7.18 6.82 -12.41
C PHE A 55 8.03 6.69 -13.70
N LEU A 56 7.39 6.38 -14.82
CA LEU A 56 8.06 6.32 -16.14
C LEU A 56 8.62 7.68 -16.58
N ALA A 57 7.98 8.77 -16.21
CA ALA A 57 8.44 10.13 -16.52
C ALA A 57 9.60 10.60 -15.62
N GLN A 58 9.92 9.87 -14.55
CA GLN A 58 10.98 10.21 -13.59
C GLN A 58 12.01 9.07 -13.48
N PRO A 59 12.92 8.93 -14.46
CA PRO A 59 13.87 7.81 -14.49
C PRO A 59 14.80 7.74 -13.25
N GLY A 60 14.99 8.83 -12.51
CA GLY A 60 15.78 8.86 -11.27
C GLY A 60 15.13 8.07 -10.12
N ALA A 61 13.82 7.98 -10.03
CA ALA A 61 13.12 7.26 -8.96
C ALA A 61 13.35 5.73 -8.98
N ALA A 62 13.71 5.18 -10.14
CA ALA A 62 14.02 3.76 -10.30
C ALA A 62 15.45 3.40 -9.85
N VAL A 63 16.36 4.38 -9.85
CA VAL A 63 17.80 4.16 -9.67
C VAL A 63 18.18 4.04 -8.19
N ASP A 64 17.44 4.68 -7.30
CA ASP A 64 17.81 4.79 -5.88
C ASP A 64 17.34 3.63 -4.99
N GLY A 65 16.85 2.52 -5.55
CA GLY A 65 16.38 1.35 -4.79
C GLY A 65 15.09 1.58 -3.98
N HIS A 66 14.45 2.75 -4.09
CA HIS A 66 13.23 3.14 -3.37
C HIS A 66 11.98 3.23 -4.25
N ALA A 67 12.02 2.65 -5.45
CA ALA A 67 10.94 2.72 -6.44
C ALA A 67 9.57 2.28 -5.88
N VAL A 68 9.54 1.17 -5.14
CA VAL A 68 8.30 0.63 -4.57
C VAL A 68 7.74 1.56 -3.50
N GLU A 69 8.58 2.04 -2.60
CA GLU A 69 8.20 3.02 -1.56
C GLU A 69 7.66 4.32 -2.19
N TRP A 70 8.33 4.81 -3.22
CA TRP A 70 7.89 6.00 -3.95
C TRP A 70 6.50 5.81 -4.58
N LEU A 71 6.26 4.67 -5.22
CA LEU A 71 4.94 4.33 -5.80
C LEU A 71 3.84 4.32 -4.74
N PHE A 72 4.09 3.70 -3.57
CA PHE A 72 3.13 3.71 -2.45
C PHE A 72 2.88 5.12 -1.94
N THR A 73 3.91 5.95 -1.83
CA THR A 73 3.79 7.37 -1.42
C THR A 73 2.94 8.16 -2.41
N VAL A 74 3.18 8.02 -3.72
CA VAL A 74 2.42 8.72 -4.76
C VAL A 74 0.95 8.28 -4.76
N CYS A 75 0.70 6.97 -4.71
CA CYS A 75 -0.67 6.43 -4.65
C CYS A 75 -1.42 6.94 -3.41
N ARG A 76 -0.76 6.94 -2.24
CA ARG A 76 -1.31 7.45 -0.99
C ARG A 76 -1.70 8.93 -1.11
N ASN A 77 -0.77 9.76 -1.52
CA ASN A 77 -1.02 11.20 -1.63
C ASN A 77 -2.14 11.50 -2.62
N ARG A 78 -2.16 10.80 -3.76
CA ARG A 78 -3.23 10.95 -4.75
C ARG A 78 -4.59 10.49 -4.22
N ALA A 79 -4.65 9.39 -3.47
CA ALA A 79 -5.88 8.92 -2.85
C ALA A 79 -6.44 9.96 -1.85
N PHE A 80 -5.60 10.53 -1.00
CA PHE A 80 -6.03 11.59 -0.08
C PHE A 80 -6.47 12.87 -0.79
N ASP A 81 -5.84 13.24 -1.91
CA ASP A 81 -6.29 14.39 -2.72
C ASP A 81 -7.68 14.15 -3.30
N VAL A 82 -7.96 12.94 -3.80
CA VAL A 82 -9.29 12.54 -4.28
C VAL A 82 -10.32 12.66 -3.15
N LEU A 83 -10.05 12.09 -1.99
CA LEU A 83 -10.95 12.14 -0.83
C LEU A 83 -11.20 13.59 -0.35
N ARG A 84 -10.16 14.42 -0.28
CA ARG A 84 -10.31 15.84 0.08
C ARG A 84 -11.17 16.62 -0.92
N LYS A 85 -11.00 16.34 -2.22
CA LYS A 85 -11.81 16.97 -3.27
C LYS A 85 -13.28 16.60 -3.13
N GLU A 86 -13.57 15.32 -2.87
CA GLU A 86 -14.95 14.84 -2.66
C GLU A 86 -15.59 15.40 -1.42
N GLN A 87 -14.87 15.44 -0.30
CA GLN A 87 -15.38 16.07 0.91
C GLN A 87 -15.72 17.53 0.70
N ARG A 88 -14.92 18.27 -0.08
CA ARG A 88 -15.24 19.64 -0.45
C ARG A 88 -16.49 19.72 -1.31
N MET A 89 -16.64 18.87 -2.33
CA MET A 89 -17.82 18.85 -3.20
C MET A 89 -19.10 18.52 -2.41
N ARG A 90 -19.06 17.50 -1.54
CA ARG A 90 -20.20 17.14 -0.67
C ARG A 90 -20.60 18.27 0.28
N ARG A 91 -19.63 19.00 0.85
CA ARG A 91 -19.91 20.17 1.69
C ARG A 91 -20.59 21.33 0.95
N PHE A 92 -20.40 21.40 -0.38
CA PHE A 92 -21.11 22.37 -1.23
C PHE A 92 -22.53 21.90 -1.59
N GLU A 93 -22.76 20.59 -1.65
CA GLU A 93 -24.04 19.98 -2.03
C GLU A 93 -24.94 19.64 -0.85
N GLU A 94 -24.36 19.35 0.31
CA GLU A 94 -25.07 18.94 1.53
C GLU A 94 -24.59 19.83 2.70
N GLY A 95 -25.51 20.64 3.24
CA GLY A 95 -25.31 21.21 4.57
C GLY A 95 -25.25 20.07 5.58
N GLU A 96 -24.08 19.86 6.17
CA GLU A 96 -23.75 18.97 7.31
C GLU A 96 -24.47 17.60 7.36
N MET A 97 -23.72 16.55 6.99
CA MET A 97 -23.86 15.24 7.65
C MET A 97 -22.59 14.43 7.52
N GLU A 98 -22.03 14.09 8.68
CA GLU A 98 -20.84 13.30 8.90
C GLU A 98 -21.10 11.83 8.53
N ARG A 99 -20.30 11.23 7.65
CA ARG A 99 -20.34 9.80 7.41
C ARG A 99 -18.94 9.21 7.23
N ALA A 100 -18.61 8.31 8.15
CA ALA A 100 -17.45 7.44 8.04
C ALA A 100 -17.60 6.45 6.87
N PRO A 101 -16.53 6.11 6.13
CA PRO A 101 -16.61 5.16 5.05
C PRO A 101 -16.75 3.73 5.58
N ALA A 102 -17.80 3.05 5.16
CA ALA A 102 -17.97 1.62 5.34
C ALA A 102 -17.29 0.90 4.17
N ALA A 103 -16.25 0.13 4.44
CA ALA A 103 -15.67 -0.80 3.48
C ALA A 103 -16.25 -2.19 3.73
N ASP A 104 -17.13 -2.65 2.85
CA ASP A 104 -17.57 -4.04 2.83
C ASP A 104 -16.94 -4.71 1.60
N SER A 105 -16.05 -5.66 1.83
CA SER A 105 -15.48 -6.50 0.78
C SER A 105 -15.37 -7.92 1.31
N ARG A 106 -16.33 -8.76 0.91
CA ARG A 106 -16.28 -10.20 1.17
C ARG A 106 -15.57 -10.92 0.04
N PRO A 107 -14.64 -11.83 0.35
CA PRO A 107 -14.29 -12.94 -0.54
C PRO A 107 -14.66 -14.28 0.08
N GLY A 108 -15.08 -15.21 -0.79
CA GLY A 108 -15.46 -16.58 -0.44
C GLY A 108 -14.29 -17.55 -0.31
N HIS A 109 -14.50 -18.47 0.51
CA HIS A 109 -14.04 -19.81 0.85
C HIS A 109 -12.77 -20.46 0.29
N ALA A 110 -11.88 -20.80 1.27
CA ALA A 110 -11.02 -22.00 1.30
C ALA A 110 -10.69 -22.31 2.78
N LEU A 111 -10.83 -23.60 3.25
CA LEU A 111 -11.59 -23.92 4.43
C LEU A 111 -11.06 -23.65 5.85
N GLU A 112 -9.94 -23.75 6.35
CA GLU A 112 -9.62 -23.50 7.78
C GLU A 112 -8.50 -22.48 8.00
N ALA A 113 -7.44 -22.57 7.22
CA ALA A 113 -6.39 -21.57 7.24
C ALA A 113 -6.91 -20.24 6.64
N ALA A 114 -7.87 -20.32 5.71
CA ALA A 114 -8.55 -19.18 5.13
C ALA A 114 -9.54 -18.54 6.10
N GLU A 115 -10.20 -19.31 6.96
CA GLU A 115 -11.10 -18.78 8.00
C GLU A 115 -10.32 -18.00 9.06
N ALA A 116 -9.18 -18.54 9.53
CA ALA A 116 -8.30 -17.84 10.45
C ALA A 116 -7.72 -16.56 9.80
N HIS A 117 -7.32 -16.64 8.52
CA HIS A 117 -6.83 -15.48 7.77
C HIS A 117 -7.95 -14.44 7.58
N ALA A 118 -9.14 -14.87 7.20
CA ALA A 118 -10.29 -13.99 7.05
C ALA A 118 -10.69 -13.33 8.39
N SER A 119 -10.59 -14.07 9.51
CA SER A 119 -10.83 -13.53 10.85
C SER A 119 -9.82 -12.43 11.19
N VAL A 120 -8.53 -12.65 10.96
CA VAL A 120 -7.50 -11.63 11.17
C VAL A 120 -7.75 -10.39 10.30
N LEU A 121 -8.13 -10.57 9.04
CA LEU A 121 -8.44 -9.42 8.16
C LEU A 121 -9.64 -8.62 8.67
N ARG A 122 -10.69 -9.29 9.13
CA ARG A 122 -11.86 -8.62 9.75
C ARG A 122 -11.47 -7.83 11.02
N LEU A 123 -10.58 -8.39 11.84
CA LEU A 123 -10.07 -7.69 13.02
C LEU A 123 -9.24 -6.46 12.65
N ILE A 124 -8.42 -6.55 11.60
CA ILE A 124 -7.67 -5.39 11.07
C ILE A 124 -8.64 -4.31 10.59
N ASP A 125 -9.75 -4.66 9.93
CA ASP A 125 -10.75 -3.71 9.45
C ASP A 125 -11.48 -2.95 10.58
N ARG A 126 -11.45 -3.47 11.81
CA ARG A 126 -12.00 -2.79 13.01
C ARG A 126 -11.01 -1.85 13.72
N LEU A 127 -9.75 -1.82 13.29
CA LEU A 127 -8.76 -0.90 13.84
C LEU A 127 -9.03 0.54 13.37
N PRO A 128 -8.56 1.56 14.10
CA PRO A 128 -8.50 2.93 13.57
C PRO A 128 -7.71 3.01 12.26
N ALA A 129 -8.10 3.89 11.34
CA ALA A 129 -7.56 3.96 9.98
C ALA A 129 -6.02 4.05 9.92
N ASN A 130 -5.41 4.87 10.80
CA ASN A 130 -3.96 5.00 10.89
C ASN A 130 -3.26 3.72 11.37
N GLN A 131 -3.88 2.94 12.26
CA GLN A 131 -3.37 1.64 12.68
C GLN A 131 -3.54 0.59 11.58
N GLN A 132 -4.68 0.59 10.88
CA GLN A 132 -4.90 -0.29 9.72
C GLN A 132 -3.81 -0.07 8.67
N GLU A 133 -3.54 1.19 8.31
CA GLU A 133 -2.58 1.56 7.29
C GLU A 133 -1.19 1.02 7.62
N VAL A 134 -0.64 1.34 8.80
CA VAL A 134 0.72 0.93 9.19
C VAL A 134 0.85 -0.59 9.34
N VAL A 135 -0.20 -1.28 9.82
CA VAL A 135 -0.23 -2.75 9.94
C VAL A 135 -0.20 -3.40 8.55
N ARG A 136 -0.97 -2.88 7.61
CA ARG A 136 -0.99 -3.40 6.23
C ARG A 136 0.33 -3.15 5.50
N LEU A 137 0.88 -1.96 5.61
CA LEU A 137 2.20 -1.65 5.05
C LEU A 137 3.28 -2.56 5.63
N LYS A 138 3.24 -2.85 6.93
CA LYS A 138 4.21 -3.73 7.59
C LYS A 138 4.07 -5.20 7.20
N PHE A 139 2.87 -5.76 7.33
CA PHE A 139 2.65 -7.21 7.28
C PHE A 139 2.15 -7.72 5.93
N GLN A 140 1.49 -6.90 5.12
CA GLN A 140 1.04 -7.28 3.78
C GLN A 140 2.01 -6.85 2.68
N ASN A 141 2.74 -5.73 2.88
CA ASN A 141 3.65 -5.19 1.89
C ASN A 141 5.14 -5.28 2.29
N GLY A 142 5.46 -5.72 3.52
CA GLY A 142 6.81 -6.02 3.96
C GLY A 142 7.70 -4.82 4.29
N PHE A 143 7.16 -3.59 4.32
CA PHE A 143 7.94 -2.38 4.56
C PHE A 143 8.58 -2.34 5.96
N SER A 144 9.78 -1.80 6.04
CA SER A 144 10.43 -1.42 7.30
C SER A 144 9.74 -0.22 7.96
N TYR A 145 9.97 0.00 9.24
CA TYR A 145 9.42 1.17 9.94
C TYR A 145 9.87 2.51 9.35
N LYS A 146 11.09 2.56 8.81
CA LYS A 146 11.62 3.75 8.13
C LYS A 146 10.88 4.04 6.83
N GLU A 147 10.62 3.01 6.02
CA GLU A 147 9.86 3.13 4.78
C GLU A 147 8.41 3.51 5.05
N ILE A 148 7.76 2.87 6.04
CA ILE A 148 6.40 3.23 6.46
C ILE A 148 6.35 4.70 6.92
N ALA A 149 7.34 5.15 7.69
CA ALA A 149 7.43 6.53 8.14
C ALA A 149 7.50 7.51 6.96
N ARG A 150 8.25 7.19 5.90
CA ARG A 150 8.31 8.00 4.68
C ARG A 150 7.01 7.97 3.88
N ILE A 151 6.41 6.77 3.71
CA ILE A 151 5.13 6.61 2.99
C ILE A 151 4.02 7.40 3.67
N THR A 152 3.93 7.32 5.01
CA THR A 152 2.83 7.88 5.81
C THR A 152 3.08 9.28 6.32
N GLU A 153 4.30 9.81 6.14
CA GLU A 153 4.74 11.10 6.70
C GLU A 153 4.70 11.15 8.24
N LEU A 154 4.82 9.97 8.88
CA LEU A 154 4.88 9.83 10.34
C LEU A 154 6.34 9.71 10.80
N SER A 155 6.61 9.99 12.09
CA SER A 155 7.88 9.63 12.67
C SER A 155 8.02 8.11 12.83
N VAL A 156 9.24 7.59 12.76
CA VAL A 156 9.53 6.15 12.97
C VAL A 156 9.01 5.67 14.34
N THR A 157 9.15 6.51 15.37
CA THR A 157 8.65 6.23 16.71
C THR A 157 7.12 6.10 16.73
N ASN A 158 6.41 6.98 16.01
CA ASN A 158 4.96 6.92 15.91
C ASN A 158 4.49 5.68 15.14
N VAL A 159 5.17 5.32 14.05
CA VAL A 159 4.91 4.05 13.33
C VAL A 159 5.06 2.86 14.27
N GLY A 160 6.15 2.81 15.05
CA GLY A 160 6.37 1.74 16.05
C GLY A 160 5.27 1.69 17.10
N PHE A 161 4.85 2.83 17.62
CA PHE A 161 3.76 2.93 18.60
C PHE A 161 2.43 2.43 18.01
N LEU A 162 2.06 2.88 16.81
CA LEU A 162 0.82 2.47 16.15
C LEU A 162 0.78 0.96 15.87
N ILE A 163 1.89 0.39 15.37
CA ILE A 163 1.99 -1.05 15.12
C ILE A 163 1.88 -1.84 16.42
N HIS A 164 2.60 -1.42 17.45
CA HIS A 164 2.56 -2.09 18.76
C HIS A 164 1.15 -2.09 19.35
N THR A 165 0.49 -0.94 19.35
CA THR A 165 -0.88 -0.79 19.86
C THR A 165 -1.88 -1.63 19.06
N ALA A 166 -1.76 -1.61 17.74
CA ALA A 166 -2.61 -2.41 16.85
C ALA A 166 -2.44 -3.91 17.09
N VAL A 167 -1.20 -4.40 17.14
CA VAL A 167 -0.90 -5.83 17.37
C VAL A 167 -1.40 -6.28 18.75
N THR A 168 -1.23 -5.46 19.78
CA THR A 168 -1.74 -5.76 21.13
C THR A 168 -3.27 -5.89 21.14
N ARG A 169 -3.96 -4.97 20.45
CA ARG A 169 -5.42 -5.02 20.31
C ARG A 169 -5.87 -6.25 19.53
N LEU A 170 -5.25 -6.53 18.37
CA LEU A 170 -5.57 -7.69 17.55
C LEU A 170 -5.38 -9.00 18.32
N ARG A 171 -4.32 -9.15 19.10
CA ARG A 171 -4.08 -10.34 19.94
C ARG A 171 -5.18 -10.54 20.96
N ARG A 172 -5.62 -9.48 21.61
CA ARG A 172 -6.69 -9.53 22.60
C ARG A 172 -8.03 -9.91 21.97
N GLU A 173 -8.39 -9.30 20.86
CA GLU A 173 -9.65 -9.57 20.15
C GLU A 173 -9.65 -10.99 19.56
N PHE A 174 -8.53 -11.43 18.98
CA PHE A 174 -8.38 -12.78 18.45
C PHE A 174 -8.47 -13.86 19.55
N ALA A 175 -7.91 -13.61 20.73
CA ALA A 175 -8.03 -14.52 21.87
C ALA A 175 -9.47 -14.61 22.39
N ALA A 176 -10.24 -13.52 22.30
CA ALA A 176 -11.64 -13.47 22.71
C ALA A 176 -12.61 -14.14 21.71
N GLU A 177 -12.24 -14.26 20.43
CA GLU A 177 -13.02 -14.93 19.38
C GLU A 177 -12.78 -16.47 19.32
N ARG A 178 -11.78 -16.97 20.06
CA ARG A 178 -11.54 -18.43 20.18
C ARG A 178 -12.17 -18.94 21.46
N PRO A 179 -13.20 -19.82 21.39
CA PRO A 179 -13.79 -20.46 22.54
C PRO A 179 -12.81 -21.37 23.29
#